data_bdb41a8300d9e176ba7b7bb0c6135970
#
_entry.id   bdb41a8300d9e176ba7b7bb0c6135970
#
_cell.length_a   1.000
_cell.length_b   1.000
_cell.length_c   1.000
_cell.angle_alpha   90.00
_cell.angle_beta   90.00
_cell.angle_gamma   90.00
#
_symmetry.space_group_name_H-M   'P 1'
#
loop_
_entity.id
_entity.type
_entity.pdbx_description
1 polymer ?
#
loop_
_entity_poly.entity_id
_entity_poly.type
_entity_poly.pdbx_seq_one_letter_code
_entity_poly.pdbx_strand_id
1 'polypeptide(L)'
;MNWYGLLVLFHFCLSLSIALRIIYSRRSSSAALAWLTVLFAFPLLGVIVYLLIGESKLGRARAQRQAELLAFHDAFADRFLPPQTVPLCEVRFRQIAHLVQADSGYVATGGNTTRLLTDTDAILQAFVADIEAARHCCLLEFYIVEGTGRVEAVLEALMRAAGRGVRCQLLADALGSSSFWRSSWPQRLRAAGVEVTEALPVGLLKSLWVRSDLRNHRKILIVDYRVAYTGSYNLVDPRLFKQKAGVGEWVDAVLRCEGAVAQELAAVFYGDWAVENEHNLSATLEQLTGYVDEMPQGAPETPGGALLQVIPSQPGSDMALVYDVLCNALNVAQERVVISTPYFVPDEALLNTLILTAKRGVEVVLILPKRVDSRLVRYASRAYYQPLLAAGVQLRMFDGGLLHTKAVVIDGRFALFGTVNMDMRSFYLNLEVSLAVFTPETVTAISALLDGYLAGSEAVELKKWQQRRRVQRFIERCVRLVSPLL
;
A
#
# COMPACT_ATOMS: atom_id res chain seq x y z
N MET A 1 -6.23 11.32 -52.39
CA MET A 1 -5.37 11.07 -51.21
C MET A 1 -5.35 9.57 -50.99
N ASN A 2 -4.17 8.95 -51.09
CA ASN A 2 -4.06 7.48 -51.00
C ASN A 2 -4.42 7.02 -49.57
N TRP A 3 -5.02 5.85 -49.41
CA TRP A 3 -5.37 5.24 -48.12
C TRP A 3 -4.24 5.32 -47.09
N TYR A 4 -3.00 5.11 -47.50
CA TYR A 4 -1.81 5.30 -46.67
C TYR A 4 -1.64 6.73 -46.14
N GLY A 5 -1.89 7.72 -46.97
CA GLY A 5 -1.82 9.14 -46.57
C GLY A 5 -2.88 9.49 -45.50
N LEU A 6 -4.07 8.92 -45.63
CA LEU A 6 -5.13 9.07 -44.60
C LEU A 6 -4.75 8.43 -43.26
N LEU A 7 -4.17 7.23 -43.28
CA LEU A 7 -3.71 6.54 -42.08
C LEU A 7 -2.59 7.31 -41.40
N VAL A 8 -1.62 7.81 -42.15
CA VAL A 8 -0.51 8.62 -41.61
C VAL A 8 -1.04 9.93 -41.00
N LEU A 9 -1.95 10.61 -41.67
CA LEU A 9 -2.57 11.84 -41.16
C LEU A 9 -3.37 11.56 -39.89
N PHE A 10 -4.18 10.50 -39.89
CA PHE A 10 -4.93 10.08 -38.70
C PHE A 10 -4.02 9.77 -37.50
N HIS A 11 -2.94 9.00 -37.74
CA HIS A 11 -1.96 8.69 -36.71
C HIS A 11 -1.26 9.96 -36.18
N PHE A 12 -0.88 10.86 -37.06
CA PHE A 12 -0.26 12.14 -36.67
C PHE A 12 -1.23 13.00 -35.82
N CYS A 13 -2.47 13.15 -36.23
CA CYS A 13 -3.49 13.88 -35.49
C CYS A 13 -3.76 13.25 -34.12
N LEU A 14 -3.81 11.91 -34.05
CA LEU A 14 -3.98 11.18 -32.81
C LEU A 14 -2.78 11.36 -31.85
N SER A 15 -1.57 11.23 -32.37
CA SER A 15 -0.34 11.45 -31.58
C SER A 15 -0.23 12.88 -31.07
N LEU A 16 -0.57 13.86 -31.91
CA LEU A 16 -0.59 15.27 -31.51
C LEU A 16 -1.65 15.54 -30.43
N SER A 17 -2.85 14.98 -30.59
CA SER A 17 -3.91 15.10 -29.58
C SER A 17 -3.50 14.50 -28.24
N ILE A 18 -2.83 13.33 -28.26
CA ILE A 18 -2.28 12.69 -27.04
C ILE A 18 -1.16 13.56 -26.45
N ALA A 19 -0.26 14.08 -27.26
CA ALA A 19 0.83 14.96 -26.78
C ALA A 19 0.28 16.21 -26.09
N LEU A 20 -0.70 16.89 -26.71
CA LEU A 20 -1.39 18.02 -26.10
C LEU A 20 -2.05 17.63 -24.77
N ARG A 21 -2.73 16.48 -24.73
CA ARG A 21 -3.35 15.97 -23.51
C ARG A 21 -2.34 15.67 -22.40
N ILE A 22 -1.16 15.12 -22.73
CA ILE A 22 -0.05 14.92 -21.76
C ILE A 22 0.40 16.27 -21.19
N ILE A 23 0.57 17.29 -22.03
CA ILE A 23 1.01 18.64 -21.62
C ILE A 23 -0.03 19.31 -20.71
N TYR A 24 -1.33 19.18 -21.02
CA TYR A 24 -2.41 19.77 -20.21
C TYR A 24 -2.74 18.96 -18.96
N SER A 25 -2.22 17.72 -18.81
CA SER A 25 -2.45 16.92 -17.62
C SER A 25 -1.66 17.45 -16.42
N ARG A 26 -2.25 17.41 -15.21
CA ARG A 26 -1.59 17.80 -13.94
C ARG A 26 -0.55 16.74 -13.49
N ARG A 27 0.41 16.41 -14.32
CA ARG A 27 1.46 15.44 -14.01
C ARG A 27 2.75 16.12 -13.64
N SER A 28 3.65 15.38 -12.97
CA SER A 28 5.02 15.84 -12.83
C SER A 28 5.67 16.02 -14.22
N SER A 29 6.50 17.04 -14.37
CA SER A 29 7.20 17.32 -15.64
C SER A 29 8.01 16.12 -16.13
N SER A 30 8.59 15.33 -15.20
CA SER A 30 9.35 14.12 -15.53
C SER A 30 8.47 13.02 -16.13
N ALA A 31 7.28 12.79 -15.57
CA ALA A 31 6.33 11.82 -16.13
C ALA A 31 5.78 12.26 -17.49
N ALA A 32 5.48 13.55 -17.65
CA ALA A 32 5.03 14.10 -18.93
C ALA A 32 6.10 13.94 -20.01
N LEU A 33 7.36 14.29 -19.73
CA LEU A 33 8.48 14.11 -20.66
C LEU A 33 8.74 12.64 -20.99
N ALA A 34 8.66 11.73 -20.01
CA ALA A 34 8.80 10.29 -20.24
C ALA A 34 7.72 9.78 -21.22
N TRP A 35 6.46 10.18 -21.04
CA TRP A 35 5.38 9.82 -21.94
C TRP A 35 5.54 10.41 -23.34
N LEU A 36 5.94 11.67 -23.47
CA LEU A 36 6.22 12.28 -24.76
C LEU A 36 7.37 11.53 -25.47
N THR A 37 8.42 11.15 -24.73
CA THR A 37 9.52 10.36 -25.29
C THR A 37 9.04 9.00 -25.80
N VAL A 38 8.23 8.27 -25.05
CA VAL A 38 7.65 6.98 -25.49
C VAL A 38 6.76 7.16 -26.72
N LEU A 39 5.92 8.21 -26.73
CA LEU A 39 5.01 8.50 -27.84
C LEU A 39 5.76 8.80 -29.15
N PHE A 40 6.85 9.56 -29.10
CA PHE A 40 7.61 9.94 -30.29
C PHE A 40 8.65 8.88 -30.71
N ALA A 41 9.26 8.16 -29.76
CA ALA A 41 10.21 7.09 -30.07
C ALA A 41 9.53 5.84 -30.66
N PHE A 42 8.30 5.54 -30.23
CA PHE A 42 7.53 4.37 -30.64
C PHE A 42 6.10 4.77 -31.03
N PRO A 43 5.88 5.43 -32.17
CA PRO A 43 4.63 6.13 -32.45
C PRO A 43 3.37 5.25 -32.30
N LEU A 44 3.33 4.06 -32.92
CA LEU A 44 2.17 3.17 -32.82
C LEU A 44 2.06 2.50 -31.45
N LEU A 45 3.16 1.94 -30.97
CA LEU A 45 3.20 1.26 -29.68
C LEU A 45 3.00 2.27 -28.54
N GLY A 46 3.61 3.45 -28.62
CA GLY A 46 3.47 4.52 -27.65
C GLY A 46 2.04 5.01 -27.50
N VAL A 47 1.30 5.14 -28.60
CA VAL A 47 -0.13 5.46 -28.57
C VAL A 47 -0.93 4.37 -27.84
N ILE A 48 -0.71 3.11 -28.20
CA ILE A 48 -1.40 1.98 -27.57
C ILE A 48 -1.11 1.93 -26.07
N VAL A 49 0.18 1.97 -25.69
CA VAL A 49 0.61 1.92 -24.31
C VAL A 49 0.05 3.12 -23.52
N TYR A 50 0.09 4.33 -24.11
CA TYR A 50 -0.48 5.50 -23.47
C TYR A 50 -1.99 5.38 -23.26
N LEU A 51 -2.75 4.85 -24.22
CA LEU A 51 -4.18 4.66 -24.09
C LEU A 51 -4.54 3.62 -23.00
N LEU A 52 -3.69 2.62 -22.78
CA LEU A 52 -3.90 1.55 -21.80
C LEU A 52 -3.53 1.96 -20.38
N ILE A 53 -2.40 2.65 -20.21
CA ILE A 53 -1.83 2.93 -18.89
C ILE A 53 -1.38 4.39 -18.70
N GLY A 54 -1.45 5.20 -19.74
CA GLY A 54 -0.96 6.58 -19.75
C GLY A 54 -1.77 7.54 -18.90
N GLU A 55 -3.02 7.31 -18.64
CA GLU A 55 -3.87 8.20 -17.85
C GLU A 55 -4.39 7.51 -16.59
N SER A 56 -4.56 8.28 -15.51
CA SER A 56 -5.26 7.82 -14.30
C SER A 56 -6.77 7.78 -14.54
N LYS A 57 -7.21 6.95 -15.48
CA LYS A 57 -8.64 6.77 -15.76
C LYS A 57 -9.23 5.83 -14.73
N LEU A 58 -9.78 6.37 -13.67
CA LEU A 58 -10.55 5.60 -12.68
C LEU A 58 -11.89 5.07 -13.24
N GLY A 59 -12.30 5.55 -14.41
CA GLY A 59 -13.66 5.39 -14.90
C GLY A 59 -14.61 6.38 -14.20
N ARG A 60 -15.60 6.92 -14.95
CA ARG A 60 -16.50 7.95 -14.41
C ARG A 60 -17.28 7.46 -13.17
N ALA A 61 -17.79 6.24 -13.20
CA ALA A 61 -18.54 5.66 -12.09
C ALA A 61 -17.66 5.51 -10.83
N ARG A 62 -16.42 5.02 -10.98
CA ARG A 62 -15.49 4.87 -9.84
C ARG A 62 -15.05 6.23 -9.29
N ALA A 63 -14.76 7.21 -10.14
CA ALA A 63 -14.39 8.55 -9.70
C ALA A 63 -15.54 9.24 -8.94
N GLN A 64 -16.78 9.07 -9.38
CA GLN A 64 -17.97 9.56 -8.66
C GLN A 64 -18.10 8.90 -7.28
N ARG A 65 -18.02 7.57 -7.21
CA ARG A 65 -18.11 6.83 -5.95
C ARG A 65 -16.96 7.19 -5.01
N GLN A 66 -15.77 7.42 -5.56
CA GLN A 66 -14.63 7.87 -4.76
C GLN A 66 -14.84 9.26 -4.14
N ALA A 67 -15.51 10.17 -4.84
CA ALA A 67 -15.90 11.46 -4.27
C ALA A 67 -16.94 11.31 -3.13
N GLU A 68 -17.75 10.25 -3.15
CA GLU A 68 -18.73 9.93 -2.10
C GLU A 68 -18.08 9.29 -0.86
N LEU A 69 -16.85 8.76 -0.98
CA LEU A 69 -16.16 8.06 0.12
C LEU A 69 -15.82 9.00 1.30
N LEU A 70 -15.49 10.27 1.04
CA LEU A 70 -15.27 11.23 2.12
C LEU A 70 -16.54 11.45 2.92
N ALA A 71 -17.67 11.70 2.24
CA ALA A 71 -18.97 11.86 2.92
C ALA A 71 -19.39 10.58 3.66
N PHE A 72 -19.11 9.41 3.09
CA PHE A 72 -19.33 8.13 3.76
C PHE A 72 -18.47 8.00 5.03
N HIS A 73 -17.18 8.35 4.94
CA HIS A 73 -16.28 8.29 6.08
C HIS A 73 -16.71 9.28 7.18
N ASP A 74 -17.06 10.51 6.83
CA ASP A 74 -17.53 11.49 7.80
C ASP A 74 -18.78 11.00 8.54
N ALA A 75 -19.77 10.49 7.80
CA ALA A 75 -20.98 9.91 8.39
C ALA A 75 -20.70 8.65 9.22
N PHE A 76 -19.70 7.84 8.82
CA PHE A 76 -19.23 6.70 9.59
C PHE A 76 -18.54 7.16 10.89
N ALA A 77 -17.65 8.14 10.79
CA ALA A 77 -16.90 8.68 11.92
C ALA A 77 -17.83 9.30 12.97
N ASP A 78 -18.79 10.14 12.54
CA ASP A 78 -19.75 10.77 13.43
C ASP A 78 -20.59 9.76 14.24
N ARG A 79 -20.82 8.58 13.66
CA ARG A 79 -21.70 7.58 14.25
C ARG A 79 -20.96 6.53 15.08
N PHE A 80 -19.75 6.16 14.70
CA PHE A 80 -19.08 4.97 15.19
C PHE A 80 -17.73 5.22 15.86
N LEU A 81 -17.09 6.34 15.60
CA LEU A 81 -15.81 6.64 16.23
C LEU A 81 -16.00 7.45 17.51
N PRO A 82 -15.13 7.28 18.51
CA PRO A 82 -15.15 8.09 19.71
C PRO A 82 -14.93 9.58 19.39
N PRO A 83 -15.44 10.51 20.22
CA PRO A 83 -15.19 11.93 20.03
C PRO A 83 -13.71 12.23 19.86
N GLN A 84 -13.39 13.10 18.90
CA GLN A 84 -12.00 13.46 18.58
C GLN A 84 -11.27 13.99 19.80
N THR A 85 -10.21 13.33 20.19
CA THR A 85 -9.26 13.82 21.19
C THR A 85 -8.03 14.37 20.49
N VAL A 86 -7.52 15.53 20.91
CA VAL A 86 -6.24 16.04 20.42
C VAL A 86 -5.17 15.01 20.75
N PRO A 87 -4.39 14.53 19.78
CA PRO A 87 -3.39 13.50 20.03
C PRO A 87 -2.42 13.91 21.13
N LEU A 88 -2.31 13.10 22.18
CA LEU A 88 -1.30 13.26 23.24
C LEU A 88 0.06 12.74 22.71
N CYS A 89 0.60 13.40 21.68
CA CYS A 89 1.91 13.11 21.12
C CYS A 89 2.76 14.38 21.05
N GLU A 90 4.02 14.25 20.72
CA GLU A 90 4.93 15.40 20.54
C GLU A 90 4.38 16.39 19.51
N VAL A 91 4.54 17.69 19.77
CA VAL A 91 3.98 18.78 18.94
C VAL A 91 4.28 18.64 17.46
N ARG A 92 5.53 18.21 17.12
CA ARG A 92 5.96 18.02 15.72
C ARG A 92 5.18 16.89 14.99
N PHE A 93 4.74 15.86 15.70
CA PHE A 93 3.96 14.77 15.14
C PHE A 93 2.45 15.06 15.13
N ARG A 94 1.96 16.02 15.95
CA ARG A 94 0.57 16.50 15.85
C ARG A 94 0.27 17.12 14.49
N GLN A 95 1.25 17.79 13.88
CA GLN A 95 1.09 18.35 12.54
C GLN A 95 0.85 17.25 11.49
N ILE A 96 1.48 16.08 11.67
CA ILE A 96 1.23 14.91 10.82
C ILE A 96 -0.19 14.39 11.02
N ALA A 97 -0.64 14.26 12.28
CA ALA A 97 -1.99 13.83 12.57
C ALA A 97 -3.05 14.80 12.01
N HIS A 98 -2.81 16.11 12.10
CA HIS A 98 -3.67 17.12 11.47
C HIS A 98 -3.69 17.04 9.95
N LEU A 99 -2.54 16.81 9.31
CA LEU A 99 -2.47 16.63 7.86
C LEU A 99 -3.35 15.46 7.41
N VAL A 100 -3.23 14.31 8.09
CA VAL A 100 -4.04 13.12 7.78
C VAL A 100 -5.53 13.42 7.97
N GLN A 101 -5.91 14.03 9.09
CA GLN A 101 -7.29 14.36 9.37
C GLN A 101 -7.88 15.35 8.35
N ALA A 102 -7.14 16.41 8.02
CA ALA A 102 -7.61 17.44 7.09
C ALA A 102 -7.83 16.91 5.66
N ASP A 103 -7.01 15.94 5.22
CA ASP A 103 -7.05 15.42 3.85
C ASP A 103 -7.97 14.20 3.70
N SER A 104 -8.08 13.37 4.71
CA SER A 104 -8.81 12.09 4.63
C SER A 104 -10.00 11.97 5.60
N GLY A 105 -10.13 12.86 6.56
CA GLY A 105 -11.12 12.76 7.63
C GLY A 105 -10.73 11.76 8.75
N TYR A 106 -9.78 10.84 8.52
CA TYR A 106 -9.36 9.85 9.52
C TYR A 106 -8.67 10.52 10.71
N VAL A 107 -9.11 10.19 11.94
CA VAL A 107 -8.61 10.80 13.17
C VAL A 107 -7.63 9.88 13.89
N ALA A 108 -6.78 10.43 14.75
CA ALA A 108 -5.97 9.61 15.63
C ALA A 108 -6.83 9.07 16.79
N THR A 109 -6.91 7.75 16.94
CA THR A 109 -7.69 7.07 17.98
C THR A 109 -6.76 6.50 19.06
N GLY A 110 -7.09 6.76 20.33
CA GLY A 110 -6.40 6.23 21.50
C GLY A 110 -7.03 4.94 22.01
N GLY A 111 -6.48 4.41 23.12
CA GLY A 111 -7.04 3.24 23.80
C GLY A 111 -6.90 1.92 23.05
N ASN A 112 -6.15 1.89 21.94
CA ASN A 112 -5.95 0.65 21.19
C ASN A 112 -4.90 -0.25 21.86
N THR A 113 -5.04 -1.57 21.71
CA THR A 113 -3.95 -2.51 22.01
C THR A 113 -3.28 -2.97 20.74
N THR A 114 -1.98 -3.21 20.79
CA THR A 114 -1.21 -3.61 19.61
C THR A 114 -0.33 -4.81 19.89
N ARG A 115 -0.19 -5.71 18.92
CA ARG A 115 0.78 -6.80 18.93
C ARG A 115 1.42 -6.95 17.55
N LEU A 116 2.72 -6.75 17.49
CA LEU A 116 3.49 -6.95 16.27
C LEU A 116 3.79 -8.45 16.08
N LEU A 117 3.42 -8.97 14.91
CA LEU A 117 3.64 -10.35 14.50
C LEU A 117 4.62 -10.37 13.32
N THR A 118 5.68 -11.16 13.43
CA THR A 118 6.79 -11.17 12.46
C THR A 118 7.12 -12.57 11.92
N ASP A 119 6.51 -13.58 12.52
CA ASP A 119 6.63 -14.98 12.11
C ASP A 119 5.37 -15.42 11.36
N THR A 120 5.52 -16.08 10.21
CA THR A 120 4.40 -16.50 9.37
C THR A 120 3.45 -17.46 10.07
N ASP A 121 3.97 -18.42 10.87
CA ASP A 121 3.12 -19.37 11.58
C ASP A 121 2.31 -18.64 12.66
N ALA A 122 2.94 -17.71 13.38
CA ALA A 122 2.25 -16.88 14.37
C ALA A 122 1.18 -15.98 13.75
N ILE A 123 1.44 -15.39 12.57
CA ILE A 123 0.47 -14.58 11.82
C ILE A 123 -0.75 -15.42 11.43
N LEU A 124 -0.53 -16.55 10.77
CA LEU A 124 -1.63 -17.41 10.30
C LEU A 124 -2.42 -18.05 11.44
N GLN A 125 -1.73 -18.46 12.53
CA GLN A 125 -2.41 -18.96 13.73
C GLN A 125 -3.28 -17.88 14.37
N ALA A 126 -2.81 -16.63 14.45
CA ALA A 126 -3.58 -15.53 14.99
C ALA A 126 -4.81 -15.23 14.11
N PHE A 127 -4.66 -15.24 12.77
CA PHE A 127 -5.78 -15.09 11.84
C PHE A 127 -6.83 -16.18 12.07
N VAL A 128 -6.42 -17.44 12.11
CA VAL A 128 -7.33 -18.58 12.35
C VAL A 128 -8.02 -18.43 13.69
N ALA A 129 -7.29 -18.13 14.76
CA ALA A 129 -7.85 -18.02 16.11
C ALA A 129 -8.90 -16.91 16.21
N ASP A 130 -8.64 -15.72 15.66
CA ASP A 130 -9.60 -14.62 15.70
C ASP A 130 -10.81 -14.87 14.78
N ILE A 131 -10.63 -15.49 13.60
CA ILE A 131 -11.74 -15.90 12.72
C ILE A 131 -12.62 -16.97 13.38
N GLU A 132 -12.02 -17.93 14.09
CA GLU A 132 -12.81 -18.94 14.83
C GLU A 132 -13.56 -18.33 16.01
N ALA A 133 -13.03 -17.29 16.63
CA ALA A 133 -13.69 -16.57 17.72
C ALA A 133 -14.78 -15.60 17.25
N ALA A 134 -14.84 -15.32 15.95
CA ALA A 134 -15.77 -14.35 15.36
C ALA A 134 -17.24 -14.70 15.64
N ARG A 135 -18.03 -13.65 15.92
CA ARG A 135 -19.48 -13.74 16.19
C ARG A 135 -20.33 -12.98 15.20
N HIS A 136 -19.82 -11.87 14.64
CA HIS A 136 -20.58 -10.94 13.79
C HIS A 136 -20.04 -10.89 12.36
N CYS A 137 -18.75 -10.60 12.20
CA CYS A 137 -18.17 -10.50 10.86
C CYS A 137 -16.68 -10.84 10.78
N CYS A 138 -16.28 -11.31 9.58
CA CYS A 138 -14.88 -11.42 9.15
C CYS A 138 -14.75 -10.74 7.79
N LEU A 139 -13.97 -9.65 7.72
CA LEU A 139 -13.77 -8.85 6.53
C LEU A 139 -12.30 -8.97 6.12
N LEU A 140 -12.05 -9.47 4.92
CA LEU A 140 -10.71 -9.71 4.40
C LEU A 140 -10.50 -8.94 3.11
N GLU A 141 -9.40 -8.20 3.02
CA GLU A 141 -8.97 -7.50 1.82
C GLU A 141 -7.48 -7.74 1.59
N PHE A 142 -7.13 -8.36 0.46
CA PHE A 142 -5.75 -8.72 0.16
C PHE A 142 -5.40 -8.51 -1.32
N TYR A 143 -4.18 -8.01 -1.55
CA TYR A 143 -3.61 -7.93 -2.89
C TYR A 143 -3.36 -9.32 -3.47
N ILE A 144 -2.68 -10.20 -2.72
CA ILE A 144 -2.44 -11.58 -3.15
C ILE A 144 -3.08 -12.54 -2.17
N VAL A 145 -3.95 -13.38 -2.70
CA VAL A 145 -4.49 -14.57 -2.04
C VAL A 145 -4.02 -15.79 -2.83
N GLU A 146 -3.41 -16.76 -2.15
CA GLU A 146 -3.07 -18.05 -2.73
C GLU A 146 -3.43 -19.16 -1.74
N GLY A 147 -4.52 -19.87 -2.05
CA GLY A 147 -5.06 -20.91 -1.17
C GLY A 147 -4.25 -22.20 -1.24
N THR A 148 -2.97 -22.13 -0.87
CA THR A 148 -2.05 -23.28 -0.83
C THR A 148 -1.28 -23.29 0.47
N GLY A 149 -0.87 -24.49 0.91
CA GLY A 149 -0.10 -24.68 2.11
C GLY A 149 -0.85 -24.23 3.37
N ARG A 150 -0.20 -23.48 4.25
CA ARG A 150 -0.77 -23.05 5.52
C ARG A 150 -1.92 -22.06 5.41
N VAL A 151 -2.06 -21.38 4.28
CA VAL A 151 -3.17 -20.44 4.02
C VAL A 151 -4.51 -21.17 3.92
N GLU A 152 -4.51 -22.43 3.55
CA GLU A 152 -5.73 -23.25 3.49
C GLU A 152 -6.49 -23.23 4.82
N ALA A 153 -5.78 -23.29 5.94
CA ALA A 153 -6.39 -23.25 7.27
C ALA A 153 -7.17 -21.94 7.53
N VAL A 154 -6.69 -20.82 7.02
CA VAL A 154 -7.38 -19.51 7.12
C VAL A 154 -8.67 -19.51 6.29
N LEU A 155 -8.60 -20.00 5.04
CA LEU A 155 -9.79 -20.07 4.16
C LEU A 155 -10.83 -21.05 4.70
N GLU A 156 -10.40 -22.17 5.28
CA GLU A 156 -11.27 -23.12 5.94
C GLU A 156 -11.91 -22.58 7.22
N ALA A 157 -11.13 -21.82 8.04
CA ALA A 157 -11.67 -21.13 9.21
C ALA A 157 -12.77 -20.14 8.80
N LEU A 158 -12.56 -19.39 7.69
CA LEU A 158 -13.55 -18.48 7.14
C LEU A 158 -14.84 -19.21 6.72
N MET A 159 -14.71 -20.39 6.07
CA MET A 159 -15.87 -21.23 5.71
C MET A 159 -16.61 -21.71 6.98
N ARG A 160 -15.89 -22.12 8.02
CA ARG A 160 -16.51 -22.53 9.30
C ARG A 160 -17.20 -21.36 10.00
N ALA A 161 -16.60 -20.15 9.96
CA ALA A 161 -17.23 -18.95 10.50
C ALA A 161 -18.55 -18.62 9.76
N ALA A 162 -18.54 -18.65 8.43
CA ALA A 162 -19.76 -18.49 7.62
C ALA A 162 -20.83 -19.55 7.94
N GLY A 163 -20.42 -20.82 8.13
CA GLY A 163 -21.29 -21.91 8.56
C GLY A 163 -21.92 -21.72 9.96
N ARG A 164 -21.31 -20.87 10.82
CA ARG A 164 -21.87 -20.44 12.12
C ARG A 164 -22.83 -19.23 11.99
N GLY A 165 -23.02 -18.69 10.80
CA GLY A 165 -23.83 -17.48 10.55
C GLY A 165 -23.05 -16.17 10.66
N VAL A 166 -21.70 -16.22 10.80
CA VAL A 166 -20.84 -15.04 10.77
C VAL A 166 -20.79 -14.49 9.35
N ARG A 167 -21.00 -13.19 9.17
CA ARG A 167 -20.86 -12.53 7.87
C ARG A 167 -19.40 -12.50 7.45
N CYS A 168 -19.06 -13.23 6.39
CA CYS A 168 -17.70 -13.36 5.88
C CYS A 168 -17.60 -12.75 4.48
N GLN A 169 -16.70 -11.78 4.32
CA GLN A 169 -16.49 -11.06 3.06
C GLN A 169 -15.00 -11.06 2.71
N LEU A 170 -14.66 -11.46 1.47
CA LEU A 170 -13.30 -11.49 0.95
C LEU A 170 -13.20 -10.65 -0.33
N LEU A 171 -12.43 -9.59 -0.29
CA LEU A 171 -12.04 -8.74 -1.41
C LEU A 171 -10.60 -9.07 -1.83
N ALA A 172 -10.39 -9.57 -3.04
CA ALA A 172 -9.07 -9.95 -3.53
C ALA A 172 -8.78 -9.30 -4.89
N ASP A 173 -7.56 -8.74 -5.07
CA ASP A 173 -7.18 -8.09 -6.32
C ASP A 173 -7.20 -9.07 -7.50
N ALA A 174 -7.69 -8.62 -8.64
CA ALA A 174 -7.87 -9.42 -9.85
C ALA A 174 -6.56 -10.04 -10.38
N LEU A 175 -5.49 -9.24 -10.46
CA LEU A 175 -4.21 -9.68 -10.99
C LEU A 175 -3.31 -10.28 -9.91
N GLY A 176 -3.24 -9.64 -8.75
CA GLY A 176 -2.46 -10.14 -7.63
C GLY A 176 -2.88 -11.54 -7.21
N SER A 177 -4.20 -11.80 -7.17
CA SER A 177 -4.79 -13.08 -6.77
C SER A 177 -5.20 -13.97 -7.94
N SER A 178 -4.55 -13.83 -9.11
CA SER A 178 -4.96 -14.54 -10.34
C SER A 178 -4.89 -16.08 -10.21
N SER A 179 -4.03 -16.64 -9.36
CA SER A 179 -4.00 -18.10 -9.09
C SER A 179 -5.20 -18.53 -8.24
N PHE A 180 -5.58 -17.73 -7.26
CA PHE A 180 -6.78 -17.94 -6.43
C PHE A 180 -8.05 -17.94 -7.29
N TRP A 181 -8.22 -16.94 -8.16
CA TRP A 181 -9.38 -16.82 -9.04
C TRP A 181 -9.55 -18.00 -10.03
N ARG A 182 -8.45 -18.63 -10.42
CA ARG A 182 -8.45 -19.82 -11.29
C ARG A 182 -8.58 -21.16 -10.54
N SER A 183 -8.50 -21.13 -9.22
CA SER A 183 -8.62 -22.31 -8.36
C SER A 183 -10.08 -22.64 -8.02
N SER A 184 -10.32 -23.71 -7.29
CA SER A 184 -11.63 -24.06 -6.76
C SER A 184 -12.05 -23.26 -5.53
N TRP A 185 -11.14 -22.48 -4.94
CA TRP A 185 -11.39 -21.76 -3.69
C TRP A 185 -12.56 -20.76 -3.76
N PRO A 186 -12.67 -19.89 -4.78
CA PRO A 186 -13.79 -18.95 -4.86
C PRO A 186 -15.16 -19.64 -4.87
N GLN A 187 -15.27 -20.79 -5.55
CA GLN A 187 -16.52 -21.57 -5.58
C GLN A 187 -16.80 -22.23 -4.22
N ARG A 188 -15.78 -22.82 -3.59
CA ARG A 188 -15.89 -23.46 -2.26
C ARG A 188 -16.32 -22.44 -1.19
N LEU A 189 -15.70 -21.28 -1.17
CA LEU A 189 -16.01 -20.19 -0.25
C LEU A 189 -17.45 -19.70 -0.42
N ARG A 190 -17.87 -19.43 -1.67
CA ARG A 190 -19.24 -19.02 -1.96
C ARG A 190 -20.27 -20.09 -1.57
N ALA A 191 -19.97 -21.36 -1.82
CA ALA A 191 -20.84 -22.47 -1.42
C ALA A 191 -20.99 -22.60 0.10
N ALA A 192 -19.98 -22.15 0.86
CA ALA A 192 -20.02 -22.10 2.33
C ALA A 192 -20.67 -20.81 2.89
N GLY A 193 -21.13 -19.89 2.03
CA GLY A 193 -21.78 -18.64 2.45
C GLY A 193 -20.83 -17.44 2.59
N VAL A 194 -19.57 -17.56 2.15
CA VAL A 194 -18.63 -16.42 2.12
C VAL A 194 -18.89 -15.58 0.86
N GLU A 195 -19.07 -14.28 1.01
CA GLU A 195 -19.12 -13.34 -0.10
C GLU A 195 -17.70 -13.09 -0.63
N VAL A 196 -17.47 -13.37 -1.92
CA VAL A 196 -16.13 -13.25 -2.53
C VAL A 196 -16.22 -12.34 -3.74
N THR A 197 -15.52 -11.21 -3.69
CA THR A 197 -15.50 -10.15 -4.71
C THR A 197 -14.10 -9.93 -5.27
N GLU A 198 -14.04 -9.72 -6.59
CA GLU A 198 -12.82 -9.41 -7.33
C GLU A 198 -12.61 -7.90 -7.36
N ALA A 199 -11.51 -7.42 -6.76
CA ALA A 199 -11.14 -6.00 -6.82
C ALA A 199 -10.41 -5.66 -8.12
N LEU A 200 -10.76 -4.52 -8.72
CA LEU A 200 -10.14 -3.99 -9.93
C LEU A 200 -10.09 -5.03 -11.08
N PRO A 201 -11.24 -5.60 -11.48
CA PRO A 201 -11.31 -6.63 -12.51
C PRO A 201 -10.76 -6.10 -13.85
N VAL A 202 -9.89 -6.91 -14.49
CA VAL A 202 -9.22 -6.57 -15.73
C VAL A 202 -9.97 -7.19 -16.91
N GLY A 203 -10.23 -6.39 -17.97
CA GLY A 203 -10.84 -6.86 -19.19
C GLY A 203 -10.39 -6.05 -20.40
N LEU A 204 -10.18 -6.69 -21.56
CA LEU A 204 -9.69 -6.05 -22.77
C LEU A 204 -10.53 -4.81 -23.18
N LEU A 205 -11.85 -4.89 -23.05
CA LEU A 205 -12.74 -3.76 -23.35
C LEU A 205 -12.77 -2.73 -22.21
N LYS A 206 -12.65 -3.16 -20.94
CA LYS A 206 -12.60 -2.26 -19.79
C LYS A 206 -11.29 -1.46 -19.76
N SER A 207 -10.16 -2.01 -20.23
CA SER A 207 -8.86 -1.34 -20.25
C SER A 207 -8.79 -0.11 -21.17
N LEU A 208 -9.72 0.04 -22.10
CA LEU A 208 -9.86 1.25 -22.92
C LEU A 208 -10.43 2.45 -22.13
N TRP A 209 -11.17 2.18 -21.06
CA TRP A 209 -11.92 3.17 -20.29
C TRP A 209 -11.41 3.31 -18.85
N VAL A 210 -10.80 2.26 -18.32
CA VAL A 210 -10.25 2.20 -16.95
C VAL A 210 -8.79 1.75 -17.05
N ARG A 211 -7.91 2.41 -16.35
CA ARG A 211 -6.48 2.07 -16.27
C ARG A 211 -6.31 0.65 -15.72
N SER A 212 -5.67 -0.22 -16.49
CA SER A 212 -5.55 -1.66 -16.18
C SER A 212 -4.46 -1.99 -15.16
N ASP A 213 -3.60 -1.04 -14.82
CA ASP A 213 -2.48 -1.23 -13.90
C ASP A 213 -2.72 -0.70 -12.47
N LEU A 214 -3.90 -0.13 -12.20
CA LEU A 214 -4.33 0.16 -10.82
C LEU A 214 -4.49 -1.14 -10.05
N ARG A 215 -4.01 -1.17 -8.80
CA ARG A 215 -4.08 -2.38 -7.95
C ARG A 215 -4.59 -2.05 -6.57
N ASN A 216 -5.37 -2.98 -6.02
CA ASN A 216 -5.69 -2.98 -4.62
C ASN A 216 -4.54 -3.65 -3.85
N HIS A 217 -3.66 -2.85 -3.27
CA HIS A 217 -2.47 -3.34 -2.58
C HIS A 217 -2.64 -3.35 -1.06
N ARG A 218 -3.86 -3.10 -0.56
CA ARG A 218 -4.20 -3.20 0.86
C ARG A 218 -4.13 -4.65 1.34
N LYS A 219 -3.87 -4.81 2.64
CA LYS A 219 -3.85 -6.08 3.33
C LYS A 219 -4.49 -5.86 4.68
N ILE A 220 -5.75 -6.23 4.79
CA ILE A 220 -6.59 -5.98 5.95
C ILE A 220 -7.35 -7.27 6.30
N LEU A 221 -7.37 -7.62 7.58
CA LEU A 221 -8.32 -8.56 8.14
C LEU A 221 -8.98 -7.88 9.34
N ILE A 222 -10.31 -7.91 9.38
CA ILE A 222 -11.10 -7.35 10.49
C ILE A 222 -12.03 -8.43 11.01
N VAL A 223 -12.09 -8.54 12.33
CA VAL A 223 -13.00 -9.46 13.03
C VAL A 223 -13.84 -8.65 14.02
N ASP A 224 -15.17 -8.75 13.85
CA ASP A 224 -16.17 -8.16 14.74
C ASP A 224 -15.98 -6.66 15.00
N TYR A 225 -15.38 -5.91 14.05
CA TYR A 225 -15.04 -4.48 14.16
C TYR A 225 -14.21 -4.12 15.41
N ARG A 226 -13.67 -5.11 16.06
CA ARG A 226 -12.92 -5.00 17.31
C ARG A 226 -11.45 -5.33 17.12
N VAL A 227 -11.15 -6.35 16.33
CA VAL A 227 -9.79 -6.78 16.00
C VAL A 227 -9.51 -6.48 14.55
N ALA A 228 -8.36 -5.89 14.27
CA ALA A 228 -7.89 -5.68 12.91
C ALA A 228 -6.42 -6.05 12.76
N TYR A 229 -6.07 -6.43 11.57
CA TYR A 229 -4.70 -6.72 11.14
C TYR A 229 -4.39 -5.91 9.91
N THR A 230 -3.24 -5.27 9.88
CA THR A 230 -2.67 -4.68 8.67
C THR A 230 -1.16 -4.70 8.71
N GLY A 231 -0.54 -4.59 7.55
CA GLY A 231 0.93 -4.65 7.42
C GLY A 231 1.36 -5.08 6.02
N SER A 232 2.47 -5.75 5.93
CA SER A 232 3.05 -6.12 4.64
C SER A 232 2.61 -7.49 4.11
N TYR A 233 2.08 -8.35 4.97
CA TYR A 233 1.78 -9.75 4.71
C TYR A 233 0.62 -9.93 3.74
N ASN A 234 0.88 -10.60 2.61
CA ASN A 234 -0.16 -11.13 1.72
C ASN A 234 -0.66 -12.49 2.22
N LEU A 235 -1.87 -12.88 1.84
CA LEU A 235 -2.41 -14.17 2.23
C LEU A 235 -1.82 -15.30 1.36
N VAL A 236 -0.52 -15.55 1.58
CA VAL A 236 0.30 -16.55 0.87
C VAL A 236 1.17 -17.32 1.86
N ASP A 237 1.55 -18.55 1.51
CA ASP A 237 2.60 -19.27 2.24
C ASP A 237 3.97 -18.93 1.64
N PRO A 238 4.85 -18.17 2.33
CA PRO A 238 6.16 -17.77 1.80
C PRO A 238 7.06 -18.94 1.42
N ARG A 239 6.84 -20.13 2.00
CA ARG A 239 7.60 -21.34 1.66
C ARG A 239 7.26 -21.89 0.28
N LEU A 240 6.08 -21.57 -0.26
CA LEU A 240 5.59 -22.05 -1.53
C LEU A 240 5.55 -20.95 -2.59
N PHE A 241 5.28 -19.71 -2.15
CA PHE A 241 5.04 -18.59 -3.04
C PHE A 241 6.32 -18.14 -3.76
N LYS A 242 6.26 -18.02 -5.09
CA LYS A 242 7.32 -17.49 -5.97
C LYS A 242 8.73 -18.07 -5.71
N GLN A 243 8.88 -19.30 -5.26
CA GLN A 243 10.18 -19.92 -4.98
C GLN A 243 11.13 -19.91 -6.19
N LYS A 244 10.58 -20.01 -7.41
CA LYS A 244 11.35 -19.94 -8.67
C LYS A 244 12.06 -18.61 -8.91
N ALA A 245 11.68 -17.55 -8.21
CA ALA A 245 12.33 -16.23 -8.31
C ALA A 245 13.73 -16.22 -7.67
N GLY A 246 14.05 -17.19 -6.81
CA GLY A 246 15.38 -17.33 -6.17
C GLY A 246 15.70 -16.20 -5.18
N VAL A 247 14.67 -15.56 -4.63
CA VAL A 247 14.82 -14.44 -3.66
C VAL A 247 14.72 -14.90 -2.21
N GLY A 248 14.41 -16.16 -1.96
CA GLY A 248 14.13 -16.71 -0.64
C GLY A 248 12.68 -16.47 -0.21
N GLU A 249 12.38 -16.82 1.04
CA GLU A 249 11.07 -16.56 1.64
C GLU A 249 10.83 -15.05 1.80
N TRP A 250 9.57 -14.65 1.75
CA TRP A 250 9.18 -13.27 2.01
C TRP A 250 9.20 -13.02 3.52
N VAL A 251 9.86 -11.93 3.92
CA VAL A 251 9.96 -11.49 5.30
C VAL A 251 9.00 -10.35 5.53
N ASP A 252 7.89 -10.68 6.13
CA ASP A 252 6.75 -9.79 6.36
C ASP A 252 6.53 -9.53 7.85
N ALA A 253 5.75 -8.48 8.15
CA ALA A 253 5.28 -8.18 9.49
C ALA A 253 3.84 -7.65 9.43
N VAL A 254 3.08 -7.93 10.49
CA VAL A 254 1.68 -7.54 10.65
C VAL A 254 1.49 -6.95 12.04
N LEU A 255 0.78 -5.86 12.13
CA LEU A 255 0.30 -5.30 13.39
C LEU A 255 -1.14 -5.77 13.62
N ARG A 256 -1.35 -6.56 14.66
CA ARG A 256 -2.67 -6.89 15.22
C ARG A 256 -3.07 -5.78 16.16
N CYS A 257 -4.22 -5.18 15.93
CA CYS A 257 -4.74 -4.08 16.71
C CYS A 257 -6.12 -4.45 17.28
N GLU A 258 -6.42 -4.01 18.49
CA GLU A 258 -7.78 -4.05 19.05
C GLU A 258 -8.17 -2.65 19.49
N GLY A 259 -9.40 -2.22 19.21
CA GLY A 259 -9.93 -0.91 19.59
C GLY A 259 -10.54 -0.15 18.41
N ALA A 260 -10.68 1.17 18.56
CA ALA A 260 -11.33 2.04 17.57
C ALA A 260 -10.65 2.02 16.19
N VAL A 261 -9.35 1.78 16.12
CA VAL A 261 -8.61 1.64 14.84
C VAL A 261 -9.15 0.49 13.97
N ALA A 262 -9.73 -0.55 14.56
CA ALA A 262 -10.37 -1.64 13.80
C ALA A 262 -11.63 -1.16 13.08
N GLN A 263 -12.37 -0.23 13.67
CA GLN A 263 -13.54 0.40 13.05
C GLN A 263 -13.13 1.32 11.91
N GLU A 264 -12.05 2.10 12.07
CA GLU A 264 -11.51 2.91 10.97
C GLU A 264 -11.03 2.06 9.79
N LEU A 265 -10.35 0.95 10.03
CA LEU A 265 -9.96 0.00 8.98
C LEU A 265 -11.19 -0.65 8.33
N ALA A 266 -12.28 -0.87 9.08
CA ALA A 266 -13.54 -1.36 8.51
C ALA A 266 -14.18 -0.33 7.58
N ALA A 267 -14.10 0.98 7.89
CA ALA A 267 -14.56 2.03 6.98
C ALA A 267 -13.78 2.00 5.66
N VAL A 268 -12.46 1.77 5.70
CA VAL A 268 -11.62 1.59 4.49
C VAL A 268 -12.13 0.38 3.67
N PHE A 269 -12.29 -0.77 4.32
CA PHE A 269 -12.79 -1.98 3.66
C PHE A 269 -14.16 -1.76 3.00
N TYR A 270 -15.11 -1.18 3.71
CA TYR A 270 -16.46 -0.97 3.16
C TYR A 270 -16.50 0.05 2.03
N GLY A 271 -15.63 1.07 2.08
CA GLY A 271 -15.46 1.98 0.96
C GLY A 271 -15.06 1.23 -0.32
N ASP A 272 -14.04 0.37 -0.23
CA ASP A 272 -13.60 -0.44 -1.37
C ASP A 272 -14.63 -1.49 -1.79
N TRP A 273 -15.23 -2.16 -0.81
CA TRP A 273 -16.29 -3.16 -1.06
C TRP A 273 -17.48 -2.57 -1.83
N ALA A 274 -17.94 -1.39 -1.42
CA ALA A 274 -19.09 -0.72 -2.08
C ALA A 274 -18.73 -0.28 -3.51
N VAL A 275 -17.51 0.20 -3.73
CA VAL A 275 -17.03 0.58 -5.07
C VAL A 275 -17.00 -0.62 -6.02
N GLU A 276 -16.52 -1.78 -5.56
CA GLU A 276 -16.39 -2.98 -6.41
C GLU A 276 -17.72 -3.69 -6.67
N ASN A 277 -18.63 -3.67 -5.70
CA ASN A 277 -19.95 -4.34 -5.84
C ASN A 277 -21.04 -3.42 -6.37
N GLU A 278 -20.72 -2.21 -6.79
CA GLU A 278 -21.68 -1.22 -7.28
C GLU A 278 -22.79 -0.87 -6.29
N HIS A 279 -22.53 -1.07 -4.99
CA HIS A 279 -23.47 -0.73 -3.94
C HIS A 279 -23.55 0.79 -3.74
N ASN A 280 -24.73 1.28 -3.38
CA ASN A 280 -24.89 2.65 -2.90
C ASN A 280 -24.23 2.77 -1.52
N LEU A 281 -23.29 3.69 -1.38
CA LEU A 281 -22.57 3.95 -0.11
C LEU A 281 -23.52 4.31 1.03
N SER A 282 -24.61 5.05 0.75
CA SER A 282 -25.62 5.36 1.74
C SER A 282 -26.36 4.10 2.22
N ALA A 283 -26.71 3.19 1.31
CA ALA A 283 -27.32 1.91 1.68
C ALA A 283 -26.36 1.01 2.45
N THR A 284 -25.06 1.06 2.13
CA THR A 284 -24.01 0.38 2.88
C THR A 284 -23.90 0.95 4.30
N LEU A 285 -23.97 2.27 4.45
CA LEU A 285 -23.97 2.92 5.76
C LEU A 285 -25.22 2.55 6.59
N GLU A 286 -26.40 2.49 5.98
CA GLU A 286 -27.63 2.04 6.64
C GLU A 286 -27.55 0.58 7.09
N GLN A 287 -26.99 -0.29 6.26
CA GLN A 287 -26.72 -1.69 6.64
C GLN A 287 -25.74 -1.77 7.81
N LEU A 288 -24.65 -1.02 7.76
CA LEU A 288 -23.67 -0.93 8.86
C LEU A 288 -24.32 -0.45 10.14
N THR A 289 -25.27 0.50 10.05
CA THR A 289 -26.05 0.99 11.19
C THR A 289 -26.79 -0.13 11.92
N GLY A 290 -27.44 -1.01 11.17
CA GLY A 290 -28.14 -2.16 11.76
C GLY A 290 -27.21 -3.15 12.49
N TYR A 291 -25.94 -3.22 12.07
CA TYR A 291 -24.93 -4.08 12.73
C TYR A 291 -24.26 -3.39 13.92
N VAL A 292 -24.20 -2.08 13.94
CA VAL A 292 -23.52 -1.30 15.01
C VAL A 292 -24.35 -1.21 16.26
N ASP A 293 -25.67 -1.27 16.17
CA ASP A 293 -26.51 -1.44 17.36
C ASP A 293 -26.23 -2.77 18.09
N GLU A 294 -25.63 -3.73 17.37
CA GLU A 294 -25.13 -5.01 17.92
C GLU A 294 -23.64 -4.93 18.34
N MET A 295 -22.90 -3.87 17.95
CA MET A 295 -21.51 -3.70 18.40
C MET A 295 -21.47 -3.36 19.89
N PRO A 296 -20.48 -3.88 20.63
CA PRO A 296 -20.20 -3.40 21.97
C PRO A 296 -19.93 -1.89 21.87
N GLN A 297 -20.86 -1.09 22.35
CA GLN A 297 -20.68 0.37 22.41
C GLN A 297 -19.46 0.69 23.27
N GLY A 298 -18.50 1.36 22.66
CA GLY A 298 -17.20 1.63 23.26
C GLY A 298 -16.30 0.39 23.16
N ALA A 299 -15.40 0.34 22.15
CA ALA A 299 -14.21 -0.48 22.28
C ALA A 299 -13.64 -0.17 23.67
N PRO A 300 -13.28 -1.18 24.50
CA PRO A 300 -12.72 -0.91 25.80
C PRO A 300 -11.50 -0.01 25.60
N GLU A 301 -11.65 1.28 25.92
CA GLU A 301 -10.52 2.17 25.97
C GLU A 301 -9.59 1.61 27.04
N THR A 302 -8.49 1.00 26.60
CA THR A 302 -7.45 0.60 27.53
C THR A 302 -6.79 1.89 28.01
N PRO A 303 -6.96 2.31 29.27
CA PRO A 303 -6.30 3.50 29.77
C PRO A 303 -4.81 3.43 29.48
N GLY A 304 -4.26 4.41 28.75
CA GLY A 304 -2.88 4.39 28.31
C GLY A 304 -2.59 3.50 27.09
N GLY A 305 -3.61 3.03 26.35
CA GLY A 305 -3.46 2.24 25.14
C GLY A 305 -2.85 3.00 23.96
N ALA A 306 -2.54 2.31 22.89
CA ALA A 306 -1.84 2.87 21.74
C ALA A 306 -2.68 3.95 21.02
N LEU A 307 -2.01 5.05 20.66
CA LEU A 307 -2.51 6.10 19.78
C LEU A 307 -2.10 5.78 18.34
N LEU A 308 -3.10 5.51 17.51
CA LEU A 308 -2.94 5.10 16.11
C LEU A 308 -3.80 5.97 15.21
N GLN A 309 -3.42 6.13 13.94
CA GLN A 309 -4.22 6.80 12.92
C GLN A 309 -4.12 6.04 11.60
N VAL A 310 -5.26 5.77 11.00
CA VAL A 310 -5.33 5.12 9.68
C VAL A 310 -5.04 6.13 8.58
N ILE A 311 -4.19 5.77 7.65
CA ILE A 311 -3.82 6.58 6.48
C ILE A 311 -4.16 5.76 5.23
N PRO A 312 -5.39 5.87 4.70
CA PRO A 312 -5.73 5.26 3.42
C PRO A 312 -5.12 6.09 2.29
N SER A 313 -4.65 5.39 1.26
CA SER A 313 -4.15 6.02 0.03
C SER A 313 -4.87 5.43 -1.15
N GLN A 314 -5.22 6.27 -2.12
CA GLN A 314 -5.98 5.85 -3.30
C GLN A 314 -5.67 6.76 -4.50
N PRO A 315 -5.69 6.20 -5.74
CA PRO A 315 -5.46 7.00 -6.94
C PRO A 315 -6.60 7.99 -7.18
N GLY A 316 -6.25 9.20 -7.66
CA GLY A 316 -7.23 10.23 -8.05
C GLY A 316 -7.59 11.23 -6.94
N SER A 317 -7.06 11.12 -5.73
CA SER A 317 -6.97 12.25 -4.81
C SER A 317 -5.97 13.28 -5.36
N ASP A 318 -6.23 14.56 -5.16
CA ASP A 318 -5.32 15.64 -5.60
C ASP A 318 -3.96 15.56 -4.88
N MET A 319 -3.89 14.81 -3.76
CA MET A 319 -2.70 14.62 -2.92
C MET A 319 -2.43 13.12 -2.68
N ALA A 320 -1.15 12.78 -2.67
CA ALA A 320 -0.68 11.45 -2.28
C ALA A 320 -0.46 11.42 -0.75
N LEU A 321 -1.52 11.33 0.02
CA LEU A 321 -1.52 11.54 1.47
C LEU A 321 -0.37 10.84 2.21
N VAL A 322 -0.16 9.54 1.96
CA VAL A 322 0.93 8.81 2.62
C VAL A 322 2.32 9.31 2.22
N TYR A 323 2.47 9.82 0.99
CA TYR A 323 3.70 10.45 0.53
C TYR A 323 3.97 11.76 1.25
N ASP A 324 2.94 12.60 1.39
CA ASP A 324 3.04 13.89 2.09
C ASP A 324 3.31 13.70 3.59
N VAL A 325 2.66 12.71 4.20
CA VAL A 325 2.95 12.29 5.59
C VAL A 325 4.40 11.83 5.73
N LEU A 326 4.91 11.00 4.81
CA LEU A 326 6.29 10.54 4.81
C LEU A 326 7.28 11.71 4.67
N CYS A 327 7.06 12.60 3.71
CA CYS A 327 7.91 13.78 3.51
C CYS A 327 7.91 14.70 4.75
N ASN A 328 6.73 14.91 5.36
CA ASN A 328 6.61 15.69 6.59
C ASN A 328 7.36 15.00 7.75
N ALA A 329 7.19 13.69 7.94
CA ALA A 329 7.89 12.93 8.97
C ALA A 329 9.42 13.02 8.82
N LEU A 330 9.95 12.91 7.59
CA LEU A 330 11.38 13.10 7.29
C LEU A 330 11.85 14.52 7.59
N ASN A 331 11.03 15.53 7.32
CA ASN A 331 11.37 16.94 7.58
C ASN A 331 11.45 17.27 9.08
N VAL A 332 10.60 16.66 9.91
CA VAL A 332 10.61 16.88 11.37
C VAL A 332 11.55 15.96 12.14
N ALA A 333 12.21 15.01 11.48
CA ALA A 333 13.22 14.12 12.05
C ALA A 333 14.40 14.90 12.59
N GLN A 334 14.90 14.53 13.79
CA GLN A 334 15.97 15.23 14.51
C GLN A 334 17.20 14.36 14.78
N GLU A 335 17.00 13.06 15.01
CA GLU A 335 18.06 12.14 15.46
C GLU A 335 18.28 11.00 14.45
N ARG A 336 17.27 10.19 14.22
CA ARG A 336 17.42 8.95 13.44
C ARG A 336 16.16 8.63 12.63
N VAL A 337 16.37 8.22 11.39
CA VAL A 337 15.34 7.68 10.49
C VAL A 337 15.75 6.28 10.05
N VAL A 338 14.90 5.29 10.27
CA VAL A 338 15.10 3.91 9.77
C VAL A 338 13.95 3.53 8.87
N ILE A 339 14.26 3.13 7.64
CA ILE A 339 13.28 2.78 6.61
C ILE A 339 13.53 1.35 6.15
N SER A 340 12.48 0.53 6.14
CA SER A 340 12.45 -0.78 5.49
C SER A 340 11.45 -0.77 4.34
N THR A 341 11.86 -1.20 3.14
CA THR A 341 10.98 -1.33 1.98
C THR A 341 11.54 -2.35 0.98
N PRO A 342 10.70 -3.19 0.35
CA PRO A 342 11.16 -4.11 -0.70
C PRO A 342 11.58 -3.39 -1.99
N TYR A 343 10.90 -2.28 -2.30
CA TYR A 343 11.10 -1.53 -3.53
C TYR A 343 11.39 -0.06 -3.20
N PHE A 344 12.46 0.46 -3.79
CA PHE A 344 12.88 1.84 -3.58
C PHE A 344 13.12 2.52 -4.93
N VAL A 345 12.11 3.22 -5.40
CA VAL A 345 12.12 4.00 -6.66
C VAL A 345 11.45 5.35 -6.39
N PRO A 346 12.13 6.22 -5.61
CA PRO A 346 11.58 7.51 -5.21
C PRO A 346 11.52 8.47 -6.40
N ASP A 347 10.66 9.47 -6.30
CA ASP A 347 10.75 10.66 -7.14
C ASP A 347 11.88 11.60 -6.69
N GLU A 348 12.05 12.71 -7.38
CA GLU A 348 13.11 13.68 -7.05
C GLU A 348 12.87 14.39 -5.71
N ALA A 349 11.62 14.65 -5.34
CA ALA A 349 11.32 15.36 -4.11
C ALA A 349 11.61 14.48 -2.88
N LEU A 350 11.17 13.21 -2.88
CA LEU A 350 11.49 12.27 -1.79
C LEU A 350 13.00 11.99 -1.71
N LEU A 351 13.67 11.82 -2.87
CA LEU A 351 15.11 11.65 -2.91
C LEU A 351 15.84 12.85 -2.26
N ASN A 352 15.44 14.06 -2.63
CA ASN A 352 16.02 15.29 -2.07
C ASN A 352 15.70 15.45 -0.57
N THR A 353 14.47 15.08 -0.15
CA THR A 353 14.10 15.10 1.27
C THR A 353 14.99 14.16 2.08
N LEU A 354 15.24 12.94 1.63
CA LEU A 354 16.17 11.99 2.29
C LEU A 354 17.59 12.53 2.35
N ILE A 355 18.10 13.10 1.24
CA ILE A 355 19.42 13.71 1.17
C ILE A 355 19.54 14.89 2.14
N LEU A 356 18.55 15.77 2.19
CA LEU A 356 18.56 16.93 3.09
C LEU A 356 18.44 16.50 4.54
N THR A 357 17.64 15.49 4.85
CA THR A 357 17.54 14.92 6.21
C THR A 357 18.89 14.41 6.69
N ALA A 358 19.63 13.64 5.87
CA ALA A 358 20.96 13.18 6.20
C ALA A 358 21.96 14.35 6.33
N LYS A 359 21.91 15.34 5.44
CA LYS A 359 22.79 16.52 5.49
C LYS A 359 22.53 17.44 6.70
N ARG A 360 21.33 17.41 7.29
CA ARG A 360 21.03 18.09 8.56
C ARG A 360 21.68 17.42 9.77
N GLY A 361 22.36 16.28 9.59
CA GLY A 361 22.99 15.51 10.66
C GLY A 361 22.11 14.39 11.24
N VAL A 362 20.93 14.16 10.69
CA VAL A 362 20.07 13.04 11.08
C VAL A 362 20.65 11.73 10.53
N GLU A 363 20.74 10.69 11.36
CA GLU A 363 21.12 9.36 10.91
C GLU A 363 20.00 8.76 10.04
N VAL A 364 20.23 8.61 8.75
CA VAL A 364 19.27 8.00 7.83
C VAL A 364 19.74 6.62 7.40
N VAL A 365 18.96 5.59 7.74
CA VAL A 365 19.25 4.19 7.42
C VAL A 365 18.14 3.65 6.51
N LEU A 366 18.51 3.13 5.34
CA LEU A 366 17.60 2.51 4.39
C LEU A 366 17.94 1.02 4.25
N ILE A 367 17.03 0.15 4.68
CA ILE A 367 17.17 -1.31 4.64
C ILE A 367 16.41 -1.83 3.44
N LEU A 368 17.11 -2.46 2.52
CA LEU A 368 16.57 -3.00 1.26
C LEU A 368 16.90 -4.50 1.13
N PRO A 369 16.09 -5.29 0.45
CA PRO A 369 16.45 -6.67 0.16
C PRO A 369 17.66 -6.75 -0.79
N LYS A 370 18.59 -7.65 -0.51
CA LYS A 370 19.77 -7.92 -1.37
C LYS A 370 19.34 -8.54 -2.70
N ARG A 371 18.28 -9.37 -2.68
CA ARG A 371 17.67 -10.01 -3.84
C ARG A 371 16.24 -9.51 -4.00
N VAL A 372 15.89 -9.10 -5.21
CA VAL A 372 14.58 -8.54 -5.56
C VAL A 372 14.00 -9.36 -6.70
N ASP A 373 12.71 -9.67 -6.65
CA ASP A 373 11.99 -10.48 -7.65
C ASP A 373 11.79 -9.76 -9.00
N SER A 374 11.85 -8.42 -9.01
CA SER A 374 11.77 -7.60 -10.22
C SER A 374 13.16 -7.09 -10.66
N ARG A 375 13.65 -7.55 -11.81
CA ARG A 375 14.90 -7.06 -12.39
C ARG A 375 14.85 -5.56 -12.70
N LEU A 376 13.72 -5.09 -13.19
CA LEU A 376 13.53 -3.68 -13.58
C LEU A 376 13.61 -2.77 -12.34
N VAL A 377 12.87 -3.09 -11.28
CA VAL A 377 12.91 -2.37 -10.01
C VAL A 377 14.32 -2.40 -9.41
N ARG A 378 15.01 -3.53 -9.48
CA ARG A 378 16.40 -3.64 -9.02
C ARG A 378 17.34 -2.65 -9.72
N TYR A 379 17.26 -2.51 -11.04
CA TYR A 379 18.10 -1.56 -11.78
C TYR A 379 17.68 -0.12 -11.53
N ALA A 380 16.39 0.17 -11.46
CA ALA A 380 15.87 1.49 -11.14
C ALA A 380 16.35 1.95 -9.76
N SER A 381 16.18 1.14 -8.71
CA SER A 381 16.58 1.41 -7.34
C SER A 381 18.08 1.76 -7.24
N ARG A 382 18.93 0.99 -7.90
CA ARG A 382 20.39 1.14 -7.86
C ARG A 382 20.90 2.49 -8.43
N ALA A 383 20.12 3.14 -9.29
CA ALA A 383 20.46 4.45 -9.82
C ALA A 383 20.45 5.55 -8.74
N TYR A 384 19.70 5.37 -7.65
CA TYR A 384 19.56 6.32 -6.56
C TYR A 384 20.59 6.13 -5.43
N TYR A 385 21.32 5.00 -5.40
CA TYR A 385 22.23 4.69 -4.28
C TYR A 385 23.41 5.66 -4.17
N GLN A 386 24.00 6.04 -5.30
CA GLN A 386 25.18 6.90 -5.28
C GLN A 386 24.92 8.29 -4.64
N PRO A 387 23.89 9.05 -5.00
CA PRO A 387 23.59 10.34 -4.35
C PRO A 387 23.22 10.18 -2.87
N LEU A 388 22.51 9.12 -2.48
CA LEU A 388 22.18 8.85 -1.09
C LEU A 388 23.44 8.55 -0.25
N LEU A 389 24.30 7.64 -0.71
CA LEU A 389 25.58 7.32 -0.04
C LEU A 389 26.51 8.55 0.06
N ALA A 390 26.53 9.38 -0.98
CA ALA A 390 27.33 10.61 -0.98
C ALA A 390 26.81 11.66 0.02
N ALA A 391 25.52 11.63 0.35
CA ALA A 391 24.89 12.48 1.35
C ALA A 391 25.01 11.93 2.79
N GLY A 392 25.56 10.73 2.97
CA GLY A 392 25.70 10.10 4.29
C GLY A 392 24.58 9.12 4.66
N VAL A 393 23.60 8.87 3.76
CA VAL A 393 22.58 7.86 4.00
C VAL A 393 23.22 6.47 4.04
N GLN A 394 22.92 5.70 5.05
CA GLN A 394 23.37 4.31 5.19
C GLN A 394 22.44 3.38 4.42
N LEU A 395 22.97 2.74 3.37
CA LEU A 395 22.27 1.69 2.65
C LEU A 395 22.66 0.32 3.19
N ARG A 396 21.67 -0.47 3.58
CA ARG A 396 21.83 -1.78 4.21
C ARG A 396 21.11 -2.84 3.37
N MET A 397 21.81 -3.89 2.96
CA MET A 397 21.29 -4.97 2.12
C MET A 397 20.99 -6.19 2.96
N PHE A 398 19.71 -6.46 3.22
CA PHE A 398 19.25 -7.62 3.97
C PHE A 398 19.32 -8.89 3.12
N ASP A 399 19.90 -9.97 3.65
CA ASP A 399 20.13 -11.25 2.93
C ASP A 399 19.30 -12.43 3.49
N GLY A 400 18.44 -12.21 4.48
CA GLY A 400 17.59 -13.24 5.11
C GLY A 400 16.34 -13.64 4.30
N GLY A 401 16.29 -13.35 3.00
CA GLY A 401 15.12 -13.55 2.13
C GLY A 401 14.70 -12.26 1.44
N LEU A 402 13.50 -12.23 0.85
CA LEU A 402 12.92 -10.99 0.32
C LEU A 402 12.33 -10.17 1.47
N LEU A 403 13.08 -9.18 1.95
CA LEU A 403 12.56 -8.23 2.93
C LEU A 403 11.36 -7.50 2.33
N HIS A 404 10.16 -7.85 2.79
CA HIS A 404 8.91 -7.31 2.25
C HIS A 404 8.20 -6.38 3.23
N THR A 405 8.68 -6.25 4.47
CA THR A 405 8.17 -5.32 5.49
C THR A 405 8.32 -3.87 5.03
N LYS A 406 7.25 -3.07 5.21
CA LYS A 406 7.22 -1.64 4.94
C LYS A 406 7.01 -0.91 6.26
N ALA A 407 8.06 -0.26 6.72
CA ALA A 407 8.04 0.50 7.95
C ALA A 407 9.02 1.67 7.89
N VAL A 408 8.64 2.77 8.53
CA VAL A 408 9.50 3.93 8.75
C VAL A 408 9.43 4.27 10.22
N VAL A 409 10.57 4.43 10.87
CA VAL A 409 10.65 4.89 12.27
C VAL A 409 11.43 6.19 12.30
N ILE A 410 10.87 7.19 12.99
CA ILE A 410 11.45 8.52 13.17
C ILE A 410 11.78 8.72 14.65
N ASP A 411 13.05 8.92 14.96
CA ASP A 411 13.58 9.25 16.29
C ASP A 411 13.14 8.30 17.42
N GLY A 412 12.68 7.07 17.09
CA GLY A 412 12.10 6.15 18.07
C GLY A 412 10.81 6.65 18.72
N ARG A 413 10.14 7.64 18.14
CA ARG A 413 8.97 8.35 18.69
C ARG A 413 7.74 8.28 17.81
N PHE A 414 7.92 8.03 16.53
CA PHE A 414 6.86 7.94 15.53
C PHE A 414 7.19 6.83 14.54
N ALA A 415 6.17 6.10 14.10
CA ALA A 415 6.35 5.13 13.02
C ALA A 415 5.21 5.20 12.00
N LEU A 416 5.56 4.90 10.74
CA LEU A 416 4.62 4.51 9.69
C LEU A 416 4.78 3.02 9.46
N PHE A 417 3.68 2.29 9.48
CA PHE A 417 3.67 0.84 9.29
C PHE A 417 2.48 0.42 8.43
N GLY A 418 2.69 -0.34 7.36
CA GLY A 418 1.56 -0.70 6.49
C GLY A 418 1.94 -1.39 5.19
N THR A 419 1.23 -1.03 4.12
CA THR A 419 1.32 -1.70 2.82
C THR A 419 2.17 -0.96 1.78
N VAL A 420 2.51 0.31 2.03
CA VAL A 420 3.09 1.25 1.05
C VAL A 420 4.57 1.00 0.81
N ASN A 421 4.95 0.70 -0.42
CA ASN A 421 6.36 0.69 -0.83
C ASN A 421 6.87 2.11 -1.09
N MET A 422 8.20 2.29 -1.08
CA MET A 422 8.85 3.54 -1.47
C MET A 422 9.02 3.65 -3.00
N ASP A 423 7.90 3.54 -3.73
CA ASP A 423 7.89 3.65 -5.19
C ASP A 423 6.67 4.46 -5.68
N MET A 424 6.77 4.95 -6.93
CA MET A 424 5.77 5.82 -7.53
C MET A 424 4.40 5.15 -7.67
N ARG A 425 4.36 3.81 -7.86
CA ARG A 425 3.09 3.09 -7.95
C ARG A 425 2.35 3.09 -6.63
N SER A 426 3.05 2.79 -5.53
CA SER A 426 2.46 2.79 -4.20
C SER A 426 1.98 4.16 -3.78
N PHE A 427 2.69 5.23 -4.17
CA PHE A 427 2.29 6.59 -3.79
C PHE A 427 1.12 7.13 -4.61
N TYR A 428 1.01 6.80 -5.91
CA TYR A 428 0.08 7.51 -6.81
C TYR A 428 -0.94 6.61 -7.53
N LEU A 429 -0.76 5.30 -7.52
CA LEU A 429 -1.55 4.40 -8.36
C LEU A 429 -2.26 3.28 -7.61
N ASN A 430 -1.68 2.78 -6.53
CA ASN A 430 -2.29 1.70 -5.78
C ASN A 430 -3.28 2.24 -4.73
N LEU A 431 -4.26 1.40 -4.38
CA LEU A 431 -4.96 1.54 -3.12
C LEU A 431 -4.07 0.94 -2.04
N GLU A 432 -3.68 1.73 -1.06
CA GLU A 432 -2.79 1.33 0.02
C GLU A 432 -3.41 1.70 1.38
N VAL A 433 -2.84 1.19 2.47
CA VAL A 433 -3.17 1.60 3.82
C VAL A 433 -1.94 1.57 4.70
N SER A 434 -1.77 2.58 5.53
CA SER A 434 -0.72 2.65 6.55
C SER A 434 -1.32 3.06 7.89
N LEU A 435 -0.62 2.75 8.96
CA LEU A 435 -0.88 3.26 10.30
C LEU A 435 0.23 4.25 10.67
N ALA A 436 -0.16 5.44 11.08
CA ALA A 436 0.68 6.31 11.88
C ALA A 436 0.61 5.86 13.34
N VAL A 437 1.75 5.58 13.93
CA VAL A 437 1.90 5.08 15.29
C VAL A 437 2.62 6.13 16.12
N PHE A 438 1.95 6.61 17.18
CA PHE A 438 2.46 7.69 18.02
C PHE A 438 2.88 7.21 19.42
N THR A 439 2.55 5.98 19.78
CA THR A 439 2.78 5.43 21.14
C THR A 439 4.16 4.78 21.24
N PRO A 440 4.98 5.17 22.22
CA PRO A 440 6.38 4.74 22.35
C PRO A 440 6.54 3.21 22.40
N GLU A 441 5.64 2.47 23.08
CA GLU A 441 5.73 1.02 23.22
C GLU A 441 5.61 0.31 21.87
N THR A 442 4.63 0.71 21.05
CA THR A 442 4.43 0.14 19.71
C THR A 442 5.54 0.57 18.75
N VAL A 443 5.99 1.84 18.83
CA VAL A 443 7.13 2.32 18.06
C VAL A 443 8.41 1.57 18.41
N THR A 444 8.64 1.28 19.70
CA THR A 444 9.78 0.49 20.18
C THR A 444 9.75 -0.94 19.61
N ALA A 445 8.58 -1.58 19.56
CA ALA A 445 8.45 -2.90 18.97
C ALA A 445 8.79 -2.89 17.47
N ILE A 446 8.32 -1.88 16.72
CA ILE A 446 8.66 -1.72 15.30
C ILE A 446 10.15 -1.39 15.12
N SER A 447 10.73 -0.53 15.98
CA SER A 447 12.17 -0.24 15.97
C SER A 447 13.01 -1.48 16.18
N ALA A 448 12.66 -2.30 17.16
CA ALA A 448 13.37 -3.56 17.46
C ALA A 448 13.33 -4.53 16.26
N LEU A 449 12.20 -4.59 15.54
CA LEU A 449 12.10 -5.36 14.30
C LEU A 449 13.08 -4.84 13.25
N LEU A 450 13.12 -3.52 13.02
CA LEU A 450 14.02 -2.91 12.03
C LEU A 450 15.50 -3.05 12.43
N ASP A 451 15.82 -2.97 13.71
CA ASP A 451 17.18 -3.21 14.22
C ASP A 451 17.59 -4.68 14.03
N GLY A 452 16.65 -5.63 14.13
CA GLY A 452 16.86 -7.04 13.76
C GLY A 452 17.20 -7.21 12.28
N TYR A 453 16.49 -6.52 11.39
CA TYR A 453 16.81 -6.52 9.95
C TYR A 453 18.16 -5.86 9.67
N LEU A 454 18.47 -4.79 10.38
CA LEU A 454 19.75 -4.07 10.27
C LEU A 454 20.92 -4.97 10.66
N ALA A 455 20.79 -5.74 11.75
CA ALA A 455 21.79 -6.70 12.20
C ALA A 455 22.06 -7.81 11.16
N GLY A 456 21.04 -8.24 10.42
CA GLY A 456 21.13 -9.20 9.32
C GLY A 456 21.50 -8.58 7.95
N SER A 457 21.97 -7.33 7.90
CA SER A 457 22.20 -6.59 6.67
C SER A 457 23.66 -6.22 6.45
N GLU A 458 24.10 -6.25 5.18
CA GLU A 458 25.42 -5.78 4.76
C GLU A 458 25.39 -4.29 4.38
N ALA A 459 26.40 -3.53 4.79
CA ALA A 459 26.53 -2.12 4.41
C ALA A 459 27.00 -1.97 2.95
N VAL A 460 26.42 -1.00 2.24
CA VAL A 460 26.89 -0.59 0.92
C VAL A 460 27.90 0.54 1.06
N GLU A 461 29.15 0.28 0.72
CA GLU A 461 30.24 1.26 0.79
C GLU A 461 30.29 2.14 -0.47
N LEU A 462 30.31 3.47 -0.31
CA LEU A 462 30.38 4.43 -1.42
C LEU A 462 31.58 4.18 -2.35
N LYS A 463 32.77 3.92 -1.79
CA LYS A 463 33.99 3.68 -2.58
C LYS A 463 33.83 2.45 -3.50
N LYS A 464 33.36 1.32 -2.96
CA LYS A 464 33.09 0.09 -3.74
C LYS A 464 31.98 0.34 -4.74
N TRP A 465 30.95 1.09 -4.39
CA TRP A 465 29.83 1.42 -5.26
C TRP A 465 30.27 2.24 -6.49
N GLN A 466 31.19 3.16 -6.33
CA GLN A 466 31.74 3.98 -7.43
C GLN A 466 32.64 3.19 -8.41
N GLN A 467 33.25 2.09 -7.96
CA GLN A 467 34.13 1.25 -8.79
C GLN A 467 33.41 0.28 -9.73
N ARG A 468 32.07 0.28 -9.75
CA ARG A 468 31.28 -0.61 -10.63
C ARG A 468 31.52 -0.31 -12.11
N ARG A 469 31.30 -1.34 -12.95
CA ARG A 469 31.50 -1.26 -14.41
C ARG A 469 30.68 -0.11 -15.03
N ARG A 470 31.28 0.64 -15.96
CA ARG A 470 30.62 1.77 -16.65
C ARG A 470 29.33 1.36 -17.36
N VAL A 471 29.30 0.17 -18.00
CA VAL A 471 28.10 -0.36 -18.68
C VAL A 471 26.95 -0.57 -17.69
N GLN A 472 27.22 -1.11 -16.51
CA GLN A 472 26.20 -1.32 -15.49
C GLN A 472 25.58 0.01 -15.03
N ARG A 473 26.43 1.02 -14.77
CA ARG A 473 25.97 2.38 -14.42
C ARG A 473 25.14 3.03 -15.53
N PHE A 474 25.50 2.77 -16.78
CA PHE A 474 24.76 3.26 -17.94
C PHE A 474 23.36 2.63 -18.00
N ILE A 475 23.25 1.30 -17.86
CA ILE A 475 21.95 0.59 -17.84
C ILE A 475 21.07 1.11 -16.71
N GLU A 476 21.61 1.26 -15.49
CA GLU A 476 20.87 1.80 -14.34
C GLU A 476 20.31 3.20 -14.61
N ARG A 477 21.10 4.08 -15.27
CA ARG A 477 20.66 5.42 -15.65
C ARG A 477 19.57 5.39 -16.74
N CYS A 478 19.68 4.49 -17.72
CA CYS A 478 18.64 4.32 -18.75
C CYS A 478 17.32 3.83 -18.11
N VAL A 479 17.39 2.87 -17.20
CA VAL A 479 16.19 2.39 -16.51
C VAL A 479 15.58 3.49 -15.63
N ARG A 480 16.38 4.35 -15.02
CA ARG A 480 15.87 5.51 -14.28
C ARG A 480 15.03 6.45 -15.14
N LEU A 481 15.31 6.61 -16.43
CA LEU A 481 14.52 7.48 -17.31
C LEU A 481 13.07 7.00 -17.46
N VAL A 482 12.84 5.70 -17.32
CA VAL A 482 11.49 5.10 -17.39
C VAL A 482 10.90 4.82 -16.01
N SER A 483 11.64 5.10 -14.93
CA SER A 483 11.18 4.88 -13.56
C SER A 483 9.88 5.63 -13.19
N PRO A 484 9.57 6.84 -13.74
CA PRO A 484 8.28 7.48 -13.50
C PRO A 484 7.08 6.73 -14.09
N LEU A 485 7.33 5.69 -14.89
CA LEU A 485 6.30 4.83 -15.49
C LEU A 485 6.16 3.48 -14.74
N LEU A 486 7.03 3.25 -13.74
CA LEU A 486 7.11 2.00 -12.94
C LEU A 486 6.34 2.16 -11.57
#